data_24194cc1b64d8af18252ed54a50313f9
#
_entry.id   24194cc1b64d8af18252ed54a50313f9
#
_cell.length_a   1.000
_cell.length_b   1.000
_cell.length_c   1.000
_cell.angle_alpha   90.00
_cell.angle_beta   90.00
_cell.angle_gamma   90.00
#
_symmetry.space_group_name_H-M   'P 1'
#
loop_
_entity.id
_entity.type
_entity.pdbx_description
1 polymer ?
#
loop_
_entity_poly.entity_id
_entity_poly.type
_entity_poly.pdbx_seq_one_letter_code
_entity_poly.pdbx_strand_id
1 'polypeptide(L)'
;MTSAKKAPPASERVSVSESSISFSADHLANQFLIAMPGMVDPNFAGSVIYLFEHTERGAMGLVVNRPTEVDLETLFDKIELKLEIAPLLKQPVYFGGPVQIERGFVLHASDSLSPYSSSLVIPGGLTMTTSKDVLEAVAAGKGPQHFLMTLGYAGWSAGQLEEEITLNGWMNVPLAREEMIEIIFNTPSSQRYEKAVSHLGFDLSDLSGEAGHA
;
A
#
# COMPACT_ATOMS: atom_id res chain seq x y z
N MET A 1 25.48 50.80 59.77
CA MET A 1 24.50 49.74 60.01
C MET A 1 23.40 49.92 58.99
N THR A 2 23.50 49.25 57.88
CA THR A 2 22.51 49.38 56.80
C THR A 2 22.11 47.99 56.36
N SER A 3 20.83 47.63 56.67
CA SER A 3 20.27 46.34 56.44
C SER A 3 19.85 46.20 54.95
N ALA A 4 20.39 45.23 54.23
CA ALA A 4 20.04 44.93 52.86
C ALA A 4 18.83 44.05 52.85
N LYS A 5 17.78 44.52 52.19
CA LYS A 5 16.49 43.83 51.99
C LYS A 5 16.62 42.86 50.82
N LYS A 6 16.46 41.57 51.09
CA LYS A 6 16.52 40.45 50.16
C LYS A 6 15.26 40.45 49.27
N ALA A 7 15.43 40.44 47.94
CA ALA A 7 14.33 40.28 46.98
C ALA A 7 13.84 38.82 46.92
N PRO A 8 12.55 38.59 46.61
CA PRO A 8 12.01 37.24 46.49
C PRO A 8 12.40 36.58 45.16
N PRO A 9 12.43 35.21 45.11
CA PRO A 9 12.85 34.48 43.90
C PRO A 9 11.79 34.57 42.80
N ALA A 10 12.29 34.63 41.58
CA ALA A 10 11.49 34.64 40.37
C ALA A 10 10.70 33.33 40.24
N SER A 11 9.41 33.45 39.92
CA SER A 11 8.54 32.36 39.60
C SER A 11 9.06 31.57 38.41
N GLU A 12 9.22 30.27 38.57
CA GLU A 12 9.42 29.30 37.51
C GLU A 12 8.28 29.40 36.50
N ARG A 13 8.59 29.87 35.32
CA ARG A 13 7.74 29.70 34.14
C ARG A 13 7.91 28.24 33.71
N VAL A 14 6.90 27.44 33.97
CA VAL A 14 6.74 26.12 33.31
C VAL A 14 6.57 26.39 31.82
N SER A 15 7.62 26.20 31.06
CA SER A 15 7.55 26.13 29.62
C SER A 15 6.85 24.81 29.25
N VAL A 16 5.58 24.89 28.89
CA VAL A 16 4.92 23.80 28.18
C VAL A 16 5.62 23.71 26.84
N SER A 17 6.47 22.70 26.68
CA SER A 17 6.99 22.34 25.37
C SER A 17 5.80 21.85 24.55
N GLU A 18 5.40 22.61 23.55
CA GLU A 18 4.63 22.08 22.43
C GLU A 18 5.47 20.96 21.82
N SER A 19 5.16 19.72 22.21
CA SER A 19 5.63 18.55 21.48
C SER A 19 4.94 18.61 20.12
N SER A 20 5.62 19.24 19.15
CA SER A 20 5.34 19.04 17.74
C SER A 20 5.43 17.54 17.50
N ILE A 21 4.30 16.92 17.28
CA ILE A 21 4.21 15.56 16.75
C ILE A 21 4.80 15.67 15.33
N SER A 22 6.09 15.40 15.19
CA SER A 22 6.70 15.22 13.89
C SER A 22 6.17 13.88 13.38
N PHE A 23 5.20 13.92 12.47
CA PHE A 23 4.85 12.77 11.66
C PHE A 23 6.10 12.41 10.87
N SER A 24 6.70 11.24 11.15
CA SER A 24 7.81 10.76 10.34
C SER A 24 7.27 10.47 8.93
N ALA A 25 8.04 10.84 7.91
CA ALA A 25 7.64 10.74 6.51
C ALA A 25 7.28 9.30 6.05
N ASP A 26 7.67 8.27 6.80
CA ASP A 26 7.36 6.86 6.52
C ASP A 26 6.06 6.36 7.19
N HIS A 27 5.22 7.26 7.65
CA HIS A 27 4.08 6.93 8.52
C HIS A 27 3.03 6.00 7.90
N LEU A 28 2.82 6.05 6.57
CA LEU A 28 1.80 5.26 5.88
C LEU A 28 2.36 4.09 5.05
N ALA A 29 3.67 3.96 4.89
CA ALA A 29 4.26 2.82 4.20
C ALA A 29 3.88 1.51 4.90
N ASN A 30 3.75 0.43 4.14
CA ASN A 30 3.33 -0.88 4.62
C ASN A 30 1.90 -0.88 5.20
N GLN A 31 1.00 -0.08 4.65
CA GLN A 31 -0.43 -0.07 5.01
C GLN A 31 -1.29 -0.25 3.75
N PHE A 32 -2.55 -0.57 3.95
CA PHE A 32 -3.53 -0.47 2.87
C PHE A 32 -4.16 0.92 2.84
N LEU A 33 -4.39 1.40 1.61
CA LEU A 33 -5.30 2.50 1.34
C LEU A 33 -6.56 1.91 0.71
N ILE A 34 -7.70 2.22 1.30
CA ILE A 34 -9.01 1.82 0.80
C ILE A 34 -9.68 3.05 0.21
N ALA A 35 -10.07 2.98 -1.06
CA ALA A 35 -10.83 4.05 -1.68
C ALA A 35 -12.19 4.19 -0.98
N MET A 36 -12.52 5.42 -0.53
CA MET A 36 -13.81 5.69 0.09
C MET A 36 -14.95 5.53 -0.93
N PRO A 37 -16.17 5.17 -0.50
CA PRO A 37 -17.32 4.98 -1.42
C PRO A 37 -17.62 6.17 -2.31
N GLY A 38 -17.25 7.39 -1.90
CA GLY A 38 -17.37 8.62 -2.68
C GLY A 38 -16.25 8.84 -3.71
N MET A 39 -15.30 7.95 -3.83
CA MET A 39 -14.21 8.05 -4.82
C MET A 39 -14.78 7.96 -6.24
N VAL A 40 -14.67 9.06 -6.99
CA VAL A 40 -15.22 9.19 -8.36
C VAL A 40 -14.19 8.88 -9.45
N ASP A 41 -12.88 8.87 -9.12
CA ASP A 41 -11.84 8.52 -10.09
C ASP A 41 -12.00 7.05 -10.54
N PRO A 42 -12.24 6.79 -11.83
CA PRO A 42 -12.45 5.44 -12.34
C PRO A 42 -11.24 4.52 -12.18
N ASN A 43 -10.03 5.08 -12.03
CA ASN A 43 -8.84 4.30 -11.76
C ASN A 43 -8.83 3.74 -10.33
N PHE A 44 -9.52 4.41 -9.40
CA PHE A 44 -9.40 4.09 -7.97
C PHE A 44 -10.71 3.76 -7.26
N ALA A 45 -11.87 4.04 -7.85
CA ALA A 45 -13.16 3.69 -7.22
C ALA A 45 -13.20 2.20 -6.85
N GLY A 46 -13.46 1.88 -5.56
CA GLY A 46 -13.48 0.51 -5.04
C GLY A 46 -12.11 -0.18 -4.98
N SER A 47 -11.01 0.56 -5.04
CA SER A 47 -9.66 0.00 -4.98
C SER A 47 -9.18 -0.24 -3.56
N VAL A 48 -8.38 -1.29 -3.41
CA VAL A 48 -7.48 -1.54 -2.28
C VAL A 48 -6.06 -1.39 -2.81
N ILE A 49 -5.26 -0.53 -2.21
CA ILE A 49 -3.88 -0.26 -2.60
C ILE A 49 -2.96 -0.67 -1.46
N TYR A 50 -1.95 -1.47 -1.76
CA TYR A 50 -0.83 -1.70 -0.85
C TYR A 50 0.20 -0.59 -1.06
N LEU A 51 0.40 0.24 -0.03
CA LEU A 51 1.35 1.35 -0.07
C LEU A 51 2.74 0.84 0.29
N PHE A 52 3.64 0.79 -0.68
CA PHE A 52 4.98 0.27 -0.49
C PHE A 52 6.04 1.36 -0.23
N GLU A 53 5.74 2.62 -0.54
CA GLU A 53 6.59 3.76 -0.25
C GLU A 53 5.75 4.98 0.13
N HIS A 54 6.17 5.68 1.18
CA HIS A 54 5.62 6.97 1.59
C HIS A 54 6.74 7.82 2.22
N THR A 55 7.06 8.94 1.59
CA THR A 55 8.14 9.85 1.96
C THR A 55 7.70 11.30 1.81
N GLU A 56 8.51 12.25 2.27
CA GLU A 56 8.28 13.69 2.02
C GLU A 56 8.21 14.05 0.51
N ARG A 57 8.69 13.17 -0.37
CA ARG A 57 8.66 13.37 -1.82
C ARG A 57 7.38 12.84 -2.48
N GLY A 58 6.54 12.14 -1.75
CA GLY A 58 5.31 11.55 -2.21
C GLY A 58 5.18 10.08 -1.81
N ALA A 59 4.23 9.40 -2.45
CA ALA A 59 3.88 8.03 -2.12
C ALA A 59 3.74 7.16 -3.38
N MET A 60 3.98 5.85 -3.22
CA MET A 60 3.76 4.85 -4.26
C MET A 60 3.09 3.59 -3.71
N GLY A 61 2.15 3.04 -4.48
CA GLY A 61 1.41 1.84 -4.10
C GLY A 61 0.97 1.01 -5.30
N LEU A 62 0.49 -0.20 -5.02
CA LEU A 62 -0.07 -1.11 -6.02
C LEU A 62 -1.53 -1.39 -5.71
N VAL A 63 -2.41 -1.16 -6.69
CA VAL A 63 -3.78 -1.66 -6.62
C VAL A 63 -3.74 -3.19 -6.63
N VAL A 64 -4.33 -3.83 -5.63
CA VAL A 64 -4.20 -5.28 -5.44
C VAL A 64 -5.50 -6.05 -5.68
N ASN A 65 -6.60 -5.38 -6.01
CA ASN A 65 -7.91 -6.02 -6.17
C ASN A 65 -8.53 -5.86 -7.57
N ARG A 66 -7.79 -5.38 -8.58
CA ARG A 66 -8.29 -5.16 -9.95
C ARG A 66 -7.61 -6.10 -10.95
N PRO A 67 -8.17 -7.30 -11.22
CA PRO A 67 -7.68 -8.16 -12.30
C PRO A 67 -7.97 -7.51 -13.66
N THR A 68 -7.07 -7.74 -14.63
CA THR A 68 -7.24 -7.35 -16.03
C THR A 68 -7.70 -8.56 -16.86
N GLU A 69 -7.97 -8.35 -18.14
CA GLU A 69 -8.24 -9.42 -19.11
C GLU A 69 -6.98 -10.23 -19.48
N VAL A 70 -5.80 -9.77 -19.06
CA VAL A 70 -4.53 -10.45 -19.36
C VAL A 70 -4.25 -11.47 -18.27
N ASP A 71 -3.99 -12.71 -18.67
CA ASP A 71 -3.49 -13.75 -17.77
C ASP A 71 -1.97 -13.90 -17.85
N LEU A 72 -1.40 -14.67 -16.91
CA LEU A 72 0.05 -14.89 -16.87
C LEU A 72 0.56 -15.61 -18.12
N GLU A 73 -0.20 -16.54 -18.70
CA GLU A 73 0.18 -17.20 -19.95
C GLU A 73 0.43 -16.18 -21.06
N THR A 74 -0.53 -15.30 -21.29
CA THR A 74 -0.44 -14.23 -22.29
C THR A 74 0.71 -13.25 -22.01
N LEU A 75 0.91 -12.90 -20.74
CA LEU A 75 2.03 -12.02 -20.36
C LEU A 75 3.38 -12.68 -20.62
N PHE A 76 3.55 -13.94 -20.23
CA PHE A 76 4.81 -14.67 -20.36
C PHE A 76 5.15 -14.89 -21.84
N ASP A 77 4.16 -15.19 -22.67
CA ASP A 77 4.36 -15.28 -24.13
C ASP A 77 4.87 -13.96 -24.72
N LYS A 78 4.31 -12.82 -24.29
CA LYS A 78 4.74 -11.49 -24.77
C LYS A 78 6.19 -11.14 -24.41
N ILE A 79 6.70 -11.66 -23.30
CA ILE A 79 8.07 -11.42 -22.85
C ILE A 79 9.03 -12.55 -23.22
N GLU A 80 8.57 -13.47 -24.08
CA GLU A 80 9.33 -14.62 -24.58
C GLU A 80 9.83 -15.55 -23.47
N LEU A 81 9.02 -15.74 -22.43
CA LEU A 81 9.23 -16.72 -21.37
C LEU A 81 8.18 -17.81 -21.46
N LYS A 82 8.60 -19.05 -21.36
CA LYS A 82 7.69 -20.18 -21.39
C LYS A 82 7.21 -20.52 -19.98
N LEU A 83 5.92 -20.33 -19.71
CA LEU A 83 5.28 -20.71 -18.46
C LEU A 83 4.57 -22.06 -18.65
N GLU A 84 5.05 -23.13 -18.02
CA GLU A 84 4.46 -24.48 -18.13
C GLU A 84 3.74 -24.96 -16.87
N ILE A 85 3.58 -24.08 -15.88
CA ILE A 85 2.97 -24.40 -14.59
C ILE A 85 1.47 -24.19 -14.68
N ALA A 86 0.72 -25.26 -14.97
CA ALA A 86 -0.71 -25.22 -15.23
C ALA A 86 -1.55 -24.40 -14.24
N PRO A 87 -1.35 -24.45 -12.91
CA PRO A 87 -2.10 -23.62 -11.97
C PRO A 87 -1.87 -22.12 -12.12
N LEU A 88 -0.76 -21.68 -12.74
CA LEU A 88 -0.42 -20.27 -12.91
C LEU A 88 -0.94 -19.68 -14.23
N LEU A 89 -1.12 -20.50 -15.27
CA LEU A 89 -1.42 -20.02 -16.63
C LEU A 89 -2.60 -19.05 -16.67
N LYS A 90 -3.67 -19.38 -15.97
CA LYS A 90 -4.91 -18.60 -15.96
C LYS A 90 -5.04 -17.62 -14.79
N GLN A 91 -3.96 -17.43 -14.02
CA GLN A 91 -3.96 -16.37 -13.02
C GLN A 91 -3.94 -15.00 -13.70
N PRO A 92 -4.78 -14.05 -13.26
CA PRO A 92 -4.85 -12.75 -13.87
C PRO A 92 -3.60 -11.91 -13.56
N VAL A 93 -3.22 -11.07 -14.50
CA VAL A 93 -2.38 -9.91 -14.26
C VAL A 93 -3.27 -8.79 -13.75
N TYR A 94 -2.81 -8.05 -12.77
CA TYR A 94 -3.59 -6.99 -12.12
C TYR A 94 -3.23 -5.61 -12.65
N PHE A 95 -4.20 -4.72 -12.67
CA PHE A 95 -3.96 -3.28 -12.83
C PHE A 95 -3.40 -2.74 -11.53
N GLY A 96 -2.11 -2.38 -11.51
CA GLY A 96 -1.44 -1.85 -10.32
C GLY A 96 -1.62 -0.34 -10.11
N GLY A 97 -2.02 0.37 -11.16
CA GLY A 97 -2.27 1.80 -11.16
C GLY A 97 -2.00 2.47 -12.52
N PRO A 98 -2.36 3.75 -12.67
CA PRO A 98 -2.32 4.45 -13.96
C PRO A 98 -0.91 4.90 -14.40
N VAL A 99 0.10 4.79 -13.54
CA VAL A 99 1.46 5.25 -13.86
C VAL A 99 2.28 4.10 -14.42
N GLN A 100 2.98 4.31 -15.54
CA GLN A 100 3.84 3.32 -16.22
C GLN A 100 3.12 1.97 -16.46
N ILE A 101 1.98 2.01 -17.11
CA ILE A 101 1.10 0.84 -17.34
C ILE A 101 1.74 -0.30 -18.14
N GLU A 102 2.83 -0.04 -18.86
CA GLU A 102 3.60 -1.09 -19.56
C GLU A 102 4.65 -1.77 -18.66
N ARG A 103 4.91 -1.24 -17.46
CA ARG A 103 5.90 -1.77 -16.55
C ARG A 103 5.28 -2.79 -15.61
N GLY A 104 5.94 -3.95 -15.50
CA GLY A 104 5.56 -5.01 -14.58
C GLY A 104 6.13 -4.81 -13.17
N PHE A 105 5.32 -5.12 -12.18
CA PHE A 105 5.69 -5.17 -10.77
C PHE A 105 5.21 -6.49 -10.18
N VAL A 106 6.08 -7.20 -9.49
CA VAL A 106 5.77 -8.44 -8.80
C VAL A 106 5.80 -8.18 -7.31
N LEU A 107 4.62 -8.15 -6.70
CA LEU A 107 4.48 -8.10 -5.24
C LEU A 107 4.50 -9.53 -4.70
N HIS A 108 5.33 -9.82 -3.72
CA HIS A 108 5.44 -11.18 -3.19
C HIS A 108 5.78 -11.20 -1.70
N ALA A 109 5.40 -12.31 -1.05
CA ALA A 109 5.85 -12.62 0.30
C ALA A 109 7.25 -13.22 0.24
N SER A 110 8.20 -12.63 0.94
CA SER A 110 9.55 -13.15 1.11
C SER A 110 9.95 -13.04 2.57
N ASP A 111 10.48 -14.10 3.12
CA ASP A 111 10.95 -14.14 4.53
C ASP A 111 12.44 -13.81 4.66
N SER A 112 13.12 -13.58 3.55
CA SER A 112 14.56 -13.32 3.48
C SER A 112 14.87 -12.24 2.44
N LEU A 113 16.11 -11.80 2.41
CA LEU A 113 16.60 -10.90 1.37
C LEU A 113 16.24 -11.48 -0.02
N SER A 114 15.54 -10.70 -0.79
CA SER A 114 15.13 -11.13 -2.13
C SER A 114 16.37 -11.42 -2.98
N PRO A 115 16.44 -12.59 -3.64
CA PRO A 115 17.55 -12.94 -4.50
C PRO A 115 17.52 -12.20 -5.84
N TYR A 116 16.47 -11.41 -6.12
CA TYR A 116 16.25 -10.78 -7.42
C TYR A 116 16.97 -9.43 -7.54
N SER A 117 17.39 -9.10 -8.75
CA SER A 117 18.31 -7.98 -9.03
C SER A 117 17.73 -6.59 -8.71
N SER A 118 16.42 -6.42 -8.81
CA SER A 118 15.75 -5.14 -8.56
C SER A 118 14.54 -5.35 -7.64
N SER A 119 14.81 -5.44 -6.34
CA SER A 119 13.81 -5.65 -5.30
C SER A 119 13.84 -4.55 -4.26
N LEU A 120 12.65 -4.12 -3.86
CA LEU A 120 12.40 -3.28 -2.70
C LEU A 120 11.78 -4.16 -1.60
N VAL A 121 12.52 -4.40 -0.53
CA VAL A 121 12.02 -5.10 0.66
C VAL A 121 11.40 -4.05 1.59
N ILE A 122 10.10 -4.16 1.83
CA ILE A 122 9.38 -3.25 2.73
C ILE A 122 9.51 -3.78 4.16
N PRO A 123 10.09 -3.04 5.10
CA PRO A 123 10.28 -3.48 6.48
C PRO A 123 8.94 -3.89 7.13
N GLY A 124 8.88 -5.12 7.67
CA GLY A 124 7.67 -5.67 8.27
C GLY A 124 6.55 -6.02 7.29
N GLY A 125 6.78 -5.82 5.99
CA GLY A 125 5.80 -6.01 4.93
C GLY A 125 6.18 -7.04 3.88
N LEU A 126 5.83 -6.73 2.65
CA LEU A 126 6.06 -7.56 1.47
C LEU A 126 7.30 -7.08 0.71
N THR A 127 7.65 -7.80 -0.35
CA THR A 127 8.72 -7.42 -1.26
C THR A 127 8.13 -7.11 -2.63
N MET A 128 8.58 -6.02 -3.25
CA MET A 128 8.22 -5.65 -4.61
C MET A 128 9.45 -5.76 -5.52
N THR A 129 9.34 -6.52 -6.60
CA THR A 129 10.42 -6.77 -7.57
C THR A 129 10.01 -6.30 -8.96
N THR A 130 10.94 -5.66 -9.68
CA THR A 130 10.72 -5.14 -11.03
C THR A 130 11.64 -5.75 -12.07
N SER A 131 12.59 -6.57 -11.69
CA SER A 131 13.52 -7.22 -12.60
C SER A 131 12.94 -8.52 -13.18
N LYS A 132 13.36 -8.85 -14.42
CA LYS A 132 12.86 -10.02 -15.17
C LYS A 132 13.17 -11.36 -14.49
N ASP A 133 14.22 -11.42 -13.70
CA ASP A 133 14.70 -12.65 -13.05
C ASP A 133 13.66 -13.28 -12.10
N VAL A 134 12.77 -12.50 -11.48
CA VAL A 134 11.64 -13.06 -10.70
C VAL A 134 10.67 -13.81 -11.60
N LEU A 135 10.39 -13.31 -12.81
CA LEU A 135 9.52 -13.97 -13.79
C LEU A 135 10.20 -15.24 -14.36
N GLU A 136 11.48 -15.20 -14.61
CA GLU A 136 12.28 -16.36 -14.99
C GLU A 136 12.25 -17.45 -13.90
N ALA A 137 12.34 -17.05 -12.62
CA ALA A 137 12.22 -17.96 -11.49
C ALA A 137 10.80 -18.55 -11.39
N VAL A 138 9.74 -17.75 -11.62
CA VAL A 138 8.35 -18.22 -11.67
C VAL A 138 8.18 -19.24 -12.80
N ALA A 139 8.68 -18.95 -14.01
CA ALA A 139 8.62 -19.86 -15.15
C ALA A 139 9.31 -21.20 -14.86
N ALA A 140 10.42 -21.16 -14.12
CA ALA A 140 11.17 -22.34 -13.73
C ALA A 140 10.61 -23.09 -12.52
N GLY A 141 9.49 -22.66 -11.94
CA GLY A 141 8.91 -23.23 -10.72
C GLY A 141 9.72 -22.98 -9.44
N LYS A 142 10.59 -21.98 -9.47
CA LYS A 142 11.47 -21.59 -8.36
C LYS A 142 11.18 -20.18 -7.84
N GLY A 143 10.09 -19.57 -8.33
CA GLY A 143 9.63 -18.25 -7.91
C GLY A 143 9.05 -18.22 -6.49
N PRO A 144 8.64 -17.05 -6.02
CA PRO A 144 7.99 -16.91 -4.73
C PRO A 144 6.67 -17.70 -4.70
N GLN A 145 6.36 -18.27 -3.55
CA GLN A 145 5.18 -19.11 -3.38
C GLN A 145 3.87 -18.30 -3.45
N HIS A 146 3.91 -17.09 -2.92
CA HIS A 146 2.82 -16.12 -2.96
C HIS A 146 3.29 -14.89 -3.71
N PHE A 147 2.68 -14.61 -4.85
CA PHE A 147 2.97 -13.41 -5.63
C PHE A 147 1.75 -12.88 -6.36
N LEU A 148 1.78 -11.60 -6.66
CA LEU A 148 0.80 -10.89 -7.46
C LEU A 148 1.55 -10.14 -8.56
N MET A 149 1.20 -10.42 -9.83
CA MET A 149 1.75 -9.68 -10.97
C MET A 149 0.86 -8.51 -11.29
N THR A 150 1.42 -7.29 -11.31
CA THR A 150 0.69 -6.08 -11.67
C THR A 150 1.36 -5.35 -12.83
N LEU A 151 0.57 -4.58 -13.57
CA LEU A 151 1.04 -3.61 -14.55
C LEU A 151 0.72 -2.20 -14.06
N GLY A 152 1.74 -1.32 -14.10
CA GLY A 152 1.64 0.03 -13.56
C GLY A 152 1.61 0.10 -12.04
N TYR A 153 1.56 1.31 -11.53
CA TYR A 153 1.48 1.62 -10.10
C TYR A 153 0.64 2.89 -9.86
N ALA A 154 0.21 3.09 -8.62
CA ALA A 154 -0.40 4.32 -8.14
C ALA A 154 0.69 5.22 -7.54
N GLY A 155 0.69 6.50 -7.89
CA GLY A 155 1.69 7.44 -7.42
C GLY A 155 1.07 8.76 -7.00
N TRP A 156 1.57 9.32 -5.92
CA TRP A 156 1.18 10.63 -5.38
C TRP A 156 2.41 11.52 -5.27
N SER A 157 2.26 12.79 -5.64
CA SER A 157 3.26 13.82 -5.40
C SER A 157 3.38 14.15 -3.92
N ALA A 158 4.41 14.90 -3.54
CA ALA A 158 4.61 15.35 -2.16
C ALA A 158 3.37 16.06 -1.60
N GLY A 159 2.84 15.58 -0.48
CA GLY A 159 1.65 16.12 0.20
C GLY A 159 0.30 15.76 -0.44
N GLN A 160 0.29 15.17 -1.64
CA GLN A 160 -0.96 14.86 -2.34
C GLN A 160 -1.77 13.78 -1.63
N LEU A 161 -1.12 12.71 -1.16
CA LEU A 161 -1.83 11.63 -0.47
C LEU A 161 -2.45 12.11 0.84
N GLU A 162 -1.74 12.93 1.60
CA GLU A 162 -2.22 13.52 2.85
C GLU A 162 -3.42 14.44 2.61
N GLU A 163 -3.39 15.23 1.54
CA GLU A 163 -4.52 16.06 1.14
C GLU A 163 -5.74 15.20 0.76
N GLU A 164 -5.55 14.16 -0.05
CA GLU A 164 -6.61 13.25 -0.46
C GLU A 164 -7.21 12.48 0.73
N ILE A 165 -6.42 12.09 1.73
CA ILE A 165 -6.90 11.49 2.99
C ILE A 165 -7.72 12.51 3.78
N THR A 166 -7.26 13.75 3.89
CA THR A 166 -7.98 14.84 4.58
C THR A 166 -9.33 15.13 3.92
N LEU A 167 -9.41 14.96 2.61
CA LEU A 167 -10.64 15.12 1.82
C LEU A 167 -11.52 13.85 1.80
N ASN A 168 -11.20 12.86 2.64
CA ASN A 168 -11.90 11.57 2.71
C ASN A 168 -11.89 10.79 1.37
N GLY A 169 -10.85 10.93 0.57
CA GLY A 169 -10.66 10.11 -0.63
C GLY A 169 -10.18 8.70 -0.30
N TRP A 170 -9.36 8.58 0.73
CA TRP A 170 -8.73 7.34 1.18
C TRP A 170 -8.88 7.13 2.67
N MET A 171 -8.96 5.86 3.04
CA MET A 171 -8.81 5.41 4.42
C MET A 171 -7.59 4.50 4.51
N ASN A 172 -6.67 4.80 5.44
CA ASN A 172 -5.50 3.95 5.69
C ASN A 172 -5.82 2.86 6.71
N VAL A 173 -5.35 1.65 6.44
CA VAL A 173 -5.57 0.46 7.28
C VAL A 173 -4.22 -0.18 7.58
N PRO A 174 -3.70 -0.01 8.79
CA PRO A 174 -2.53 -0.76 9.22
C PRO A 174 -2.92 -2.22 9.49
N LEU A 175 -2.18 -3.16 8.93
CA LEU A 175 -2.42 -4.59 9.08
C LEU A 175 -1.12 -5.30 9.46
N ALA A 176 -1.24 -6.41 10.17
CA ALA A 176 -0.13 -7.32 10.35
C ALA A 176 0.24 -7.98 9.01
N ARG A 177 1.50 -8.40 8.87
CA ARG A 177 2.02 -9.02 7.63
C ARG A 177 1.20 -10.23 7.19
N GLU A 178 0.78 -11.06 8.13
CA GLU A 178 -0.02 -12.25 7.89
C GLU A 178 -1.41 -11.90 7.32
N GLU A 179 -2.02 -10.83 7.80
CA GLU A 179 -3.31 -10.32 7.31
C GLU A 179 -3.17 -9.77 5.88
N MET A 180 -2.07 -9.05 5.59
CA MET A 180 -1.77 -8.58 4.23
C MET A 180 -1.60 -9.76 3.26
N ILE A 181 -0.87 -10.81 3.65
CA ILE A 181 -0.68 -12.02 2.87
C ILE A 181 -2.03 -12.69 2.60
N GLU A 182 -2.87 -12.82 3.62
CA GLU A 182 -4.20 -13.42 3.49
C GLU A 182 -5.08 -12.62 2.53
N ILE A 183 -5.11 -11.29 2.65
CA ILE A 183 -5.94 -10.45 1.78
C ILE A 183 -5.42 -10.45 0.34
N ILE A 184 -4.12 -10.26 0.13
CA ILE A 184 -3.56 -10.09 -1.22
C ILE A 184 -3.49 -11.41 -1.99
N PHE A 185 -3.09 -12.50 -1.34
CA PHE A 185 -2.75 -13.73 -2.05
C PHE A 185 -3.79 -14.84 -1.89
N ASN A 186 -4.51 -14.91 -0.77
CA ASN A 186 -5.42 -16.00 -0.46
C ASN A 186 -6.90 -15.60 -0.61
N THR A 187 -7.22 -14.30 -0.61
CA THR A 187 -8.58 -13.81 -0.79
C THR A 187 -8.87 -13.53 -2.27
N PRO A 188 -10.01 -14.01 -2.82
CA PRO A 188 -10.43 -13.65 -4.18
C PRO A 188 -10.47 -12.13 -4.40
N SER A 189 -10.02 -11.66 -5.56
CA SER A 189 -9.90 -10.22 -5.83
C SER A 189 -11.20 -9.43 -5.60
N SER A 190 -12.35 -10.02 -5.92
CA SER A 190 -13.67 -9.43 -5.71
C SER A 190 -14.05 -9.24 -4.23
N GLN A 191 -13.41 -9.96 -3.32
CA GLN A 191 -13.67 -9.92 -1.87
C GLN A 191 -12.63 -9.13 -1.09
N ARG A 192 -11.50 -8.75 -1.72
CA ARG A 192 -10.39 -8.06 -1.04
C ARG A 192 -10.81 -6.72 -0.45
N TYR A 193 -11.69 -5.98 -1.13
CA TYR A 193 -12.20 -4.70 -0.64
C TYR A 193 -12.98 -4.88 0.67
N GLU A 194 -13.99 -5.74 0.67
CA GLU A 194 -14.78 -6.03 1.88
C GLU A 194 -13.92 -6.59 3.01
N LYS A 195 -13.01 -7.50 2.67
CA LYS A 195 -12.08 -8.09 3.64
C LYS A 195 -11.18 -7.04 4.28
N ALA A 196 -10.64 -6.10 3.49
CA ALA A 196 -9.79 -5.02 4.00
C ALA A 196 -10.60 -4.06 4.89
N VAL A 197 -11.82 -3.70 4.49
CA VAL A 197 -12.72 -2.85 5.29
C VAL A 197 -13.10 -3.50 6.61
N SER A 198 -13.32 -4.82 6.65
CA SER A 198 -13.70 -5.52 7.89
C SER A 198 -12.67 -5.37 9.02
N HIS A 199 -11.42 -5.07 8.71
CA HIS A 199 -10.38 -4.78 9.71
C HIS A 199 -10.51 -3.39 10.36
N LEU A 200 -11.35 -2.52 9.82
CA LEU A 200 -11.64 -1.21 10.41
C LEU A 200 -12.64 -1.26 11.56
N GLY A 201 -13.30 -2.40 11.76
CA GLY A 201 -14.25 -2.61 12.86
C GLY A 201 -15.62 -1.98 12.65
N PHE A 202 -15.94 -1.53 11.42
CA PHE A 202 -17.26 -1.05 11.02
C PHE A 202 -17.68 -1.64 9.68
N ASP A 203 -18.99 -1.57 9.37
CA ASP A 203 -19.55 -2.11 8.13
C ASP A 203 -19.47 -1.08 7.00
N LEU A 204 -19.37 -1.56 5.74
CA LEU A 204 -19.41 -0.72 4.53
C LEU A 204 -20.68 0.13 4.44
N SER A 205 -21.80 -0.36 5.00
CA SER A 205 -23.05 0.39 5.08
C SER A 205 -22.92 1.66 5.91
N ASP A 206 -22.03 1.68 6.89
CA ASP A 206 -21.76 2.84 7.75
C ASP A 206 -20.97 3.94 7.01
N LEU A 207 -20.26 3.56 5.93
CA LEU A 207 -19.50 4.47 5.07
C LEU A 207 -20.31 5.05 3.91
N SER A 208 -21.45 4.44 3.55
CA SER A 208 -22.36 4.97 2.54
C SER A 208 -23.09 6.18 3.13
N GLY A 209 -22.50 7.37 2.90
CA GLY A 209 -22.93 8.61 3.51
C GLY A 209 -24.39 8.95 3.24
N GLU A 210 -25.27 8.61 4.14
CA GLU A 210 -26.29 9.56 4.54
C GLU A 210 -25.63 10.53 5.53
N ALA A 211 -24.98 11.56 4.99
CA ALA A 211 -24.73 12.78 5.75
C ALA A 211 -26.11 13.28 6.20
N GLY A 212 -26.44 13.04 7.45
CA GLY A 212 -27.70 13.43 8.03
C GLY A 212 -27.96 14.90 7.78
N HIS A 213 -29.07 15.20 7.15
CA HIS A 213 -29.65 16.52 7.18
C HIS A 213 -30.04 16.83 8.65
N ALA A 214 -29.23 17.66 9.29
CA ALA A 214 -29.63 18.37 10.49
C ALA A 214 -29.81 19.84 10.13
#